data_7068bc7c43fd30fba00e4dcb83fee902
#
_entry.id   7068bc7c43fd30fba00e4dcb83fee902
#
_cell.length_a   1.000
_cell.length_b   1.000
_cell.length_c   1.000
_cell.angle_alpha   90.00
_cell.angle_beta   90.00
_cell.angle_gamma   90.00
#
_symmetry.space_group_name_H-M   'P 1'
#
loop_
_entity.id
_entity.type
_entity.pdbx_description
1 polymer ?
#
loop_
_entity_poly.entity_id
_entity_poly.type
_entity_poly.pdbx_seq_one_letter_code
_entity_poly.pdbx_strand_id
1 'polypeptide(L)'
;MIGVRVEVRADPVAFRNIKIRALPADGSVPDPVDGELPLKSVEAFPHIEWEDWQGVDELGRVRELRPLVLTHAGNDSGRIFVAAQRGMIHSFPHDPEVRTAKMFLDIRSKVSDWSSPQENNEEGLLGLAFHPRYQENGHFYVYYSSAEETRVSRVSRFAVSRDDPQRADPDSEQILMRIPQTYANHNGGSILFGRDGYLYIGLGDGGGHNDPFGHGQNLSTWLGSVLRIDVDGEQEGLPYAIPPDNPFIDRPASKPEIYAYGLRNVWRLFEDRQTGILWAGDVGQDLWEEINIIRRGGNYGWSGREGVHAFNHRPPSSDDLLMDPV
;
A
#
# COMPACT_ATOMS: atom_id res chain seq x y z
N MET A 1 -12.33 -11.56 -13.97
CA MET A 1 -13.11 -10.96 -12.86
C MET A 1 -12.37 -9.70 -12.46
N ILE A 2 -12.89 -8.53 -12.77
CA ILE A 2 -12.32 -7.26 -12.32
C ILE A 2 -12.71 -7.13 -10.86
N GLY A 3 -11.73 -7.24 -9.94
CA GLY A 3 -11.96 -7.02 -8.53
C GLY A 3 -12.06 -5.53 -8.24
N VAL A 4 -13.27 -5.02 -8.08
CA VAL A 4 -13.47 -3.67 -7.54
C VAL A 4 -13.21 -3.74 -6.05
N ARG A 5 -12.16 -3.07 -5.57
CA ARG A 5 -11.90 -2.92 -4.13
C ARG A 5 -12.70 -1.73 -3.63
N VAL A 6 -13.71 -1.97 -2.81
CA VAL A 6 -14.45 -0.91 -2.12
C VAL A 6 -13.82 -0.72 -0.75
N GLU A 7 -13.21 0.44 -0.48
CA GLU A 7 -12.85 0.83 0.88
C GLU A 7 -14.13 1.28 1.60
N VAL A 8 -14.46 0.60 2.70
CA VAL A 8 -15.54 1.04 3.59
C VAL A 8 -14.94 1.96 4.64
N ARG A 9 -15.13 3.27 4.49
CA ARG A 9 -14.97 4.19 5.61
C ARG A 9 -16.17 4.04 6.55
N ALA A 10 -15.95 4.14 7.87
CA ALA A 10 -17.00 4.04 8.89
C ALA A 10 -18.03 5.18 8.82
N ASP A 11 -17.74 6.29 8.17
CA ASP A 11 -18.72 7.32 7.82
C ASP A 11 -19.50 6.89 6.57
N PRO A 12 -20.82 7.14 6.49
CA PRO A 12 -21.61 6.87 5.31
C PRO A 12 -21.16 7.80 4.18
N VAL A 13 -20.06 7.47 3.55
CA VAL A 13 -19.65 8.11 2.29
C VAL A 13 -20.63 7.60 1.24
N ALA A 14 -21.59 8.43 0.91
CA ALA A 14 -22.42 8.18 -0.26
C ALA A 14 -21.51 8.30 -1.49
N PHE A 15 -21.04 7.18 -2.01
CA PHE A 15 -20.43 7.14 -3.33
C PHE A 15 -21.51 7.54 -4.34
N ARG A 16 -21.44 8.78 -4.81
CA ARG A 16 -22.31 9.26 -5.88
C ARG A 16 -21.57 9.03 -7.19
N ASN A 17 -22.24 8.39 -8.14
CA ASN A 17 -21.78 8.20 -9.52
C ASN A 17 -20.59 7.23 -9.73
N ILE A 18 -20.44 6.17 -8.92
CA ILE A 18 -19.58 5.06 -9.34
C ILE A 18 -20.26 4.37 -10.50
N LYS A 19 -19.64 4.48 -11.69
CA LYS A 19 -20.09 3.76 -12.88
C LYS A 19 -19.17 2.57 -13.09
N ILE A 20 -19.72 1.36 -13.05
CA ILE A 20 -18.99 0.12 -13.34
C ILE A 20 -19.61 -0.47 -14.59
N ARG A 21 -18.78 -0.80 -15.57
CA ARG A 21 -19.20 -1.45 -16.80
C ARG A 21 -18.42 -2.74 -17.02
N ALA A 22 -19.12 -3.81 -17.38
CA ALA A 22 -18.47 -4.97 -17.95
C ALA A 22 -17.92 -4.58 -19.34
N LEU A 23 -16.62 -4.76 -19.54
CA LEU A 23 -16.00 -4.51 -20.84
C LEU A 23 -16.51 -5.55 -21.85
N PRO A 24 -16.81 -5.16 -23.10
CA PRO A 24 -17.04 -6.10 -24.19
C PRO A 24 -15.83 -7.03 -24.36
N ALA A 25 -16.06 -8.22 -24.92
CA ALA A 25 -15.02 -9.22 -25.13
C ALA A 25 -13.86 -8.73 -26.02
N ASP A 26 -14.10 -7.69 -26.81
CA ASP A 26 -13.08 -7.05 -27.69
C ASP A 26 -12.28 -5.96 -26.98
N GLY A 27 -12.52 -5.70 -25.66
CA GLY A 27 -11.84 -4.70 -24.87
C GLY A 27 -12.23 -3.25 -25.20
N SER A 28 -13.22 -3.01 -26.06
CA SER A 28 -13.66 -1.66 -26.39
C SER A 28 -14.39 -1.01 -25.23
N VAL A 29 -14.06 0.24 -24.90
CA VAL A 29 -14.78 1.07 -23.93
C VAL A 29 -15.50 2.17 -24.68
N PRO A 30 -16.83 2.12 -24.85
CA PRO A 30 -17.55 3.24 -25.43
C PRO A 30 -17.49 4.43 -24.47
N ASP A 31 -17.21 5.60 -25.02
CA ASP A 31 -17.22 6.88 -24.31
C ASP A 31 -18.50 7.66 -24.68
N PRO A 32 -19.27 8.21 -23.69
CA PRO A 32 -19.10 8.08 -22.25
C PRO A 32 -19.57 6.72 -21.69
N VAL A 33 -19.06 6.34 -20.51
CA VAL A 33 -19.58 5.18 -19.78
C VAL A 33 -20.91 5.57 -19.16
N ASP A 34 -21.98 5.41 -19.93
CA ASP A 34 -23.36 5.68 -19.50
C ASP A 34 -24.03 4.37 -19.11
N GLY A 35 -24.46 4.26 -17.88
CA GLY A 35 -25.22 3.12 -17.39
C GLY A 35 -25.07 2.94 -15.89
N GLU A 36 -26.17 2.71 -15.20
CA GLU A 36 -26.19 2.28 -13.81
C GLU A 36 -26.21 0.76 -13.76
N LEU A 37 -25.17 0.15 -13.17
CA LEU A 37 -25.25 -1.23 -12.75
C LEU A 37 -26.00 -1.28 -11.42
N PRO A 38 -27.04 -2.11 -11.28
CA PRO A 38 -27.72 -2.30 -10.02
C PRO A 38 -26.80 -3.06 -9.06
N LEU A 39 -25.94 -2.32 -8.36
CA LEU A 39 -25.07 -2.87 -7.33
C LEU A 39 -25.78 -2.77 -5.98
N LYS A 40 -25.81 -3.88 -5.26
CA LYS A 40 -26.24 -3.93 -3.87
C LYS A 40 -25.05 -4.34 -3.02
N SER A 41 -24.67 -3.49 -2.06
CA SER A 41 -23.73 -3.90 -1.01
C SER A 41 -24.43 -4.81 -0.01
N VAL A 42 -23.76 -5.87 0.39
CA VAL A 42 -24.18 -6.75 1.49
C VAL A 42 -23.02 -6.86 2.47
N GLU A 43 -23.35 -6.97 3.76
CA GLU A 43 -22.34 -7.23 4.77
C GLU A 43 -21.74 -8.62 4.56
N ALA A 44 -20.44 -8.69 4.40
CA ALA A 44 -19.73 -9.94 4.15
C ALA A 44 -19.57 -10.79 5.41
N PHE A 45 -19.42 -10.14 6.57
CA PHE A 45 -19.17 -10.76 7.88
C PHE A 45 -19.95 -10.02 8.97
N PRO A 46 -21.30 -10.14 9.00
CA PRO A 46 -22.19 -9.28 9.81
C PRO A 46 -22.05 -9.51 11.33
N HIS A 47 -21.44 -10.62 11.75
CA HIS A 47 -21.38 -11.04 13.15
C HIS A 47 -19.97 -11.01 13.74
N ILE A 48 -19.00 -10.41 13.02
CA ILE A 48 -17.59 -10.48 13.40
C ILE A 48 -17.27 -9.55 14.55
N GLU A 49 -16.67 -10.09 15.60
CA GLU A 49 -16.09 -9.37 16.71
C GLU A 49 -14.56 -9.41 16.64
N TRP A 50 -13.90 -8.31 16.96
CA TRP A 50 -12.46 -8.18 16.83
C TRP A 50 -11.79 -8.42 18.19
N GLU A 51 -10.98 -9.47 18.32
CA GLU A 51 -10.23 -9.78 19.54
C GLU A 51 -9.36 -8.57 19.95
N ASP A 52 -9.34 -8.23 21.23
CA ASP A 52 -8.61 -7.10 21.83
C ASP A 52 -8.93 -5.71 21.24
N TRP A 53 -10.10 -5.58 20.61
CA TRP A 53 -10.61 -4.30 20.15
C TRP A 53 -12.00 -4.01 20.72
N GLN A 54 -12.12 -2.86 21.37
CA GLN A 54 -13.40 -2.33 21.82
C GLN A 54 -13.71 -1.08 21.00
N GLY A 55 -14.91 -1.02 20.41
CA GLY A 55 -15.36 0.11 19.59
C GLY A 55 -15.58 1.42 20.36
N VAL A 56 -15.38 1.40 21.68
CA VAL A 56 -15.46 2.58 22.57
C VAL A 56 -14.32 2.53 23.59
N ASP A 57 -13.84 3.69 24.02
CA ASP A 57 -12.89 3.81 25.11
C ASP A 57 -13.59 3.86 26.49
N GLU A 58 -12.82 3.95 27.57
CA GLU A 58 -13.32 4.02 28.96
C GLU A 58 -14.24 5.22 29.23
N LEU A 59 -14.18 6.25 28.40
CA LEU A 59 -15.02 7.45 28.48
C LEU A 59 -16.23 7.37 27.52
N GLY A 60 -16.45 6.22 26.88
CA GLY A 60 -17.55 6.01 25.93
C GLY A 60 -17.35 6.69 24.56
N ARG A 61 -16.14 7.16 24.23
CA ARG A 61 -15.86 7.76 22.94
C ARG A 61 -15.60 6.66 21.90
N VAL A 62 -16.14 6.83 20.70
CA VAL A 62 -15.95 5.88 19.59
C VAL A 62 -14.47 5.75 19.25
N ARG A 63 -14.01 4.52 19.17
CA ARG A 63 -12.67 4.14 18.67
C ARG A 63 -12.83 3.36 17.38
N GLU A 64 -12.42 3.95 16.29
CA GLU A 64 -12.45 3.29 14.98
C GLU A 64 -11.33 2.27 14.85
N LEU A 65 -11.64 1.07 14.35
CA LEU A 65 -10.63 0.04 14.04
C LEU A 65 -9.74 0.47 12.86
N ARG A 66 -10.32 1.18 11.89
CA ARG A 66 -9.68 1.67 10.66
C ARG A 66 -8.93 0.57 9.89
N PRO A 67 -9.66 -0.42 9.36
CA PRO A 67 -9.06 -1.46 8.54
C PRO A 67 -8.56 -0.85 7.22
N LEU A 68 -7.28 -1.05 6.89
CA LEU A 68 -6.66 -0.53 5.67
C LEU A 68 -6.35 -1.62 4.64
N VAL A 69 -5.99 -2.81 5.09
CA VAL A 69 -5.63 -3.92 4.20
C VAL A 69 -6.49 -5.13 4.54
N LEU A 70 -7.13 -5.71 3.52
CA LEU A 70 -7.76 -7.00 3.58
C LEU A 70 -7.07 -7.89 2.54
N THR A 71 -6.50 -9.00 2.98
CA THR A 71 -5.72 -9.89 2.11
C THR A 71 -5.78 -11.34 2.59
N HIS A 72 -5.09 -12.23 1.90
CA HIS A 72 -4.89 -13.65 2.26
C HIS A 72 -3.43 -14.05 2.06
N ALA A 73 -3.01 -15.11 2.73
CA ALA A 73 -1.62 -15.57 2.67
C ALA A 73 -1.27 -16.39 1.41
N GLY A 74 -2.24 -16.68 0.55
CA GLY A 74 -2.01 -17.49 -0.66
C GLY A 74 -1.67 -18.96 -0.41
N ASN A 75 -1.92 -19.47 0.82
CA ASN A 75 -1.52 -20.80 1.28
C ASN A 75 -2.70 -21.78 1.40
N ASP A 76 -3.79 -21.56 0.69
CA ASP A 76 -5.02 -22.35 0.70
C ASP A 76 -5.64 -22.58 2.10
N SER A 77 -5.21 -21.79 3.11
CA SER A 77 -5.75 -21.88 4.48
C SER A 77 -7.20 -21.40 4.59
N GLY A 78 -7.73 -20.77 3.55
CA GLY A 78 -9.03 -20.13 3.58
C GLY A 78 -9.16 -19.00 4.61
N ARG A 79 -8.03 -18.42 5.05
CA ARG A 79 -8.03 -17.33 6.04
C ARG A 79 -7.90 -15.97 5.38
N ILE A 80 -8.66 -15.04 5.93
CA ILE A 80 -8.58 -13.61 5.64
C ILE A 80 -7.75 -12.94 6.74
N PHE A 81 -6.93 -11.96 6.35
CA PHE A 81 -6.16 -11.11 7.23
C PHE A 81 -6.57 -9.67 7.02
N VAL A 82 -6.76 -8.94 8.11
CA VAL A 82 -7.11 -7.52 8.11
C VAL A 82 -6.10 -6.75 8.95
N ALA A 83 -5.37 -5.86 8.29
CA ALA A 83 -4.48 -4.92 8.99
C ALA A 83 -5.22 -3.61 9.26
N ALA A 84 -5.23 -3.20 10.53
CA ALA A 84 -5.79 -1.96 10.99
C ALA A 84 -4.69 -0.91 11.23
N GLN A 85 -4.96 0.34 10.91
CA GLN A 85 -4.00 1.44 10.92
C GLN A 85 -3.25 1.59 12.24
N ARG A 86 -3.89 1.21 13.36
CA ARG A 86 -3.31 1.31 14.70
C ARG A 86 -2.22 0.28 15.03
N GLY A 87 -1.89 -0.63 14.11
CA GLY A 87 -0.84 -1.63 14.34
C GLY A 87 -1.35 -3.00 14.77
N MET A 88 -2.60 -3.32 14.46
CA MET A 88 -3.18 -4.65 14.68
C MET A 88 -3.40 -5.37 13.36
N ILE A 89 -3.11 -6.65 13.34
CA ILE A 89 -3.52 -7.54 12.25
C ILE A 89 -4.39 -8.64 12.85
N HIS A 90 -5.61 -8.76 12.36
CA HIS A 90 -6.52 -9.82 12.74
C HIS A 90 -6.63 -10.85 11.62
N SER A 91 -6.96 -12.09 11.97
CA SER A 91 -7.23 -13.13 11.00
C SER A 91 -8.45 -13.97 11.37
N PHE A 92 -9.19 -14.40 10.36
CA PHE A 92 -10.39 -15.23 10.50
C PHE A 92 -10.61 -16.10 9.26
N PRO A 93 -11.35 -17.22 9.38
CA PRO A 93 -11.73 -18.03 8.23
C PRO A 93 -12.62 -17.25 7.26
N HIS A 94 -12.52 -17.52 5.97
CA HIS A 94 -13.41 -16.97 4.95
C HIS A 94 -14.78 -17.68 5.00
N ASP A 95 -15.50 -17.41 6.07
CA ASP A 95 -16.83 -17.95 6.37
C ASP A 95 -17.74 -16.78 6.76
N PRO A 96 -18.87 -16.53 6.06
CA PRO A 96 -19.82 -15.47 6.41
C PRO A 96 -20.37 -15.55 7.84
N GLU A 97 -20.39 -16.75 8.42
CA GLU A 97 -20.89 -16.99 9.78
C GLU A 97 -19.80 -16.85 10.86
N VAL A 98 -18.59 -16.43 10.49
CA VAL A 98 -17.52 -16.21 11.46
C VAL A 98 -17.91 -15.15 12.47
N ARG A 99 -17.61 -15.43 13.76
CA ARG A 99 -17.97 -14.55 14.87
C ARG A 99 -16.78 -13.85 15.49
N THR A 100 -15.57 -14.35 15.28
CA THR A 100 -14.37 -13.78 15.91
C THR A 100 -13.24 -13.65 14.92
N ALA A 101 -12.73 -12.43 14.76
CA ALA A 101 -11.44 -12.17 14.16
C ALA A 101 -10.37 -12.23 15.26
N LYS A 102 -9.48 -13.22 15.17
CA LYS A 102 -8.42 -13.41 16.17
C LYS A 102 -7.24 -12.48 15.91
N MET A 103 -6.61 -11.99 16.97
CA MET A 103 -5.37 -11.25 16.88
C MET A 103 -4.28 -12.13 16.27
N PHE A 104 -3.76 -11.72 15.10
CA PHE A 104 -2.64 -12.37 14.44
C PHE A 104 -1.31 -11.70 14.82
N LEU A 105 -1.24 -10.37 14.75
CA LEU A 105 -0.08 -9.57 15.16
C LEU A 105 -0.55 -8.30 15.87
N ASP A 106 0.07 -7.99 17.00
CA ASP A 106 -0.08 -6.71 17.71
C ASP A 106 1.25 -5.99 17.80
N ILE A 107 1.39 -4.90 17.04
CA ILE A 107 2.55 -4.00 17.07
C ILE A 107 2.16 -2.56 17.39
N ARG A 108 1.04 -2.36 18.12
CA ARG A 108 0.56 -1.01 18.51
C ARG A 108 1.63 -0.18 19.20
N SER A 109 2.51 -0.80 19.98
CA SER A 109 3.62 -0.12 20.66
C SER A 109 4.72 0.37 19.74
N LYS A 110 4.81 -0.19 18.53
CA LYS A 110 5.83 0.16 17.52
C LYS A 110 5.33 1.17 16.48
N VAL A 111 4.01 1.32 16.37
CA VAL A 111 3.35 2.15 15.34
C VAL A 111 3.07 3.55 15.89
N SER A 112 3.37 4.58 15.08
CA SER A 112 3.11 5.98 15.41
C SER A 112 1.67 6.21 15.81
N ASP A 113 1.45 6.93 16.93
CA ASP A 113 0.12 7.31 17.37
C ASP A 113 -0.33 8.62 16.69
N TRP A 114 -1.24 8.49 15.73
CA TRP A 114 -1.84 9.59 14.98
C TRP A 114 -3.12 10.15 15.63
N SER A 115 -3.37 9.83 16.90
CA SER A 115 -4.61 10.24 17.61
C SER A 115 -4.70 11.74 17.91
N SER A 116 -3.63 12.51 17.63
CA SER A 116 -3.66 13.97 17.72
C SER A 116 -4.52 14.57 16.60
N PRO A 117 -5.55 15.38 16.92
CA PRO A 117 -6.42 16.01 15.92
C PRO A 117 -5.70 17.00 14.98
N GLN A 118 -4.46 17.38 15.32
CA GLN A 118 -3.65 18.36 14.58
C GLN A 118 -2.66 17.71 13.61
N GLU A 119 -2.49 16.38 13.66
CA GLU A 119 -1.61 15.66 12.77
C GLU A 119 -2.41 14.93 11.69
N ASN A 120 -1.86 14.92 10.48
CA ASN A 120 -2.44 14.18 9.38
C ASN A 120 -2.51 12.69 9.74
N ASN A 121 -3.65 12.08 9.53
CA ASN A 121 -3.96 10.70 9.91
C ASN A 121 -3.49 9.66 8.88
N GLU A 122 -2.41 9.95 8.14
CA GLU A 122 -1.86 9.06 7.11
C GLU A 122 -0.78 8.13 7.64
N GLU A 123 -0.23 8.40 8.82
CA GLU A 123 0.71 7.50 9.50
C GLU A 123 -0.01 6.26 10.06
N GLY A 124 0.73 5.21 10.35
CA GLY A 124 0.19 3.98 10.93
C GLY A 124 0.73 2.70 10.30
N LEU A 125 0.05 1.58 10.54
CA LEU A 125 0.27 0.32 9.81
C LEU A 125 -0.48 0.39 8.48
N LEU A 126 0.26 0.57 7.37
CA LEU A 126 -0.28 0.93 6.07
C LEU A 126 -0.25 -0.21 5.05
N GLY A 127 0.65 -1.18 5.23
CA GLY A 127 0.84 -2.28 4.28
C GLY A 127 1.03 -3.63 4.94
N LEU A 128 0.56 -4.68 4.26
CA LEU A 128 0.73 -6.08 4.62
C LEU A 128 0.83 -6.91 3.35
N ALA A 129 1.89 -7.71 3.25
CA ALA A 129 2.08 -8.69 2.18
C ALA A 129 2.66 -9.98 2.73
N PHE A 130 2.14 -11.12 2.28
CA PHE A 130 2.67 -12.43 2.62
C PHE A 130 3.69 -12.86 1.57
N HIS A 131 4.77 -13.49 2.04
CA HIS A 131 5.78 -14.05 1.16
C HIS A 131 5.16 -15.08 0.19
N PRO A 132 5.56 -15.17 -1.09
CA PRO A 132 5.01 -16.17 -2.01
C PRO A 132 5.14 -17.62 -1.50
N ARG A 133 6.17 -17.90 -0.70
CA ARG A 133 6.40 -19.20 -0.03
C ARG A 133 6.03 -19.16 1.46
N TYR A 134 4.99 -18.39 1.82
CA TYR A 134 4.56 -18.24 3.23
C TYR A 134 4.26 -19.58 3.89
N GLN A 135 3.69 -20.53 3.18
CA GLN A 135 3.41 -21.88 3.69
C GLN A 135 4.68 -22.62 4.15
N GLU A 136 5.82 -22.31 3.54
CA GLU A 136 7.11 -22.95 3.84
C GLU A 136 7.89 -22.20 4.91
N ASN A 137 7.93 -20.87 4.81
CA ASN A 137 8.81 -20.02 5.63
C ASN A 137 8.09 -19.22 6.73
N GLY A 138 6.77 -19.10 6.67
CA GLY A 138 5.98 -18.33 7.63
C GLY A 138 6.24 -16.83 7.62
N HIS A 139 6.92 -16.29 6.60
CA HIS A 139 7.29 -14.87 6.54
C HIS A 139 6.20 -14.01 5.94
N PHE A 140 6.02 -12.83 6.52
CA PHE A 140 5.19 -11.76 5.98
C PHE A 140 5.83 -10.41 6.25
N TYR A 141 5.39 -9.40 5.53
CA TYR A 141 5.98 -8.08 5.50
C TYR A 141 4.93 -7.04 5.84
N VAL A 142 5.36 -6.04 6.58
CA VAL A 142 4.53 -4.88 6.92
C VAL A 142 5.24 -3.59 6.58
N TYR A 143 4.44 -2.59 6.22
CA TYR A 143 4.89 -1.20 6.13
C TYR A 143 4.17 -0.40 7.21
N TYR A 144 4.93 0.32 8.04
CA TYR A 144 4.35 1.12 9.09
C TYR A 144 5.18 2.36 9.44
N SER A 145 4.53 3.40 9.95
CA SER A 145 5.19 4.59 10.53
C SER A 145 5.64 4.29 11.95
N SER A 146 6.92 4.52 12.26
CA SER A 146 7.55 4.14 13.53
C SER A 146 7.17 5.10 14.66
N ALA A 147 6.82 4.54 15.84
CA ALA A 147 6.70 5.31 17.09
C ALA A 147 8.06 5.67 17.71
N GLU A 148 9.09 4.86 17.42
CA GLU A 148 10.43 5.03 18.01
C GLU A 148 11.28 6.07 17.27
N GLU A 149 11.04 6.21 15.97
CA GLU A 149 11.79 7.12 15.10
C GLU A 149 10.81 8.10 14.43
N THR A 150 10.86 9.36 14.86
CA THR A 150 9.96 10.39 14.32
C THR A 150 10.16 10.55 12.81
N ARG A 151 9.05 10.53 12.05
CA ARG A 151 9.07 10.66 10.58
C ARG A 151 9.92 9.60 9.88
N VAL A 152 9.84 8.37 10.35
CA VAL A 152 10.45 7.23 9.69
C VAL A 152 9.40 6.16 9.45
N SER A 153 9.21 5.77 8.21
CA SER A 153 8.47 4.57 7.85
C SER A 153 9.42 3.37 7.79
N ARG A 154 8.92 2.21 8.22
CA ARG A 154 9.68 0.96 8.21
C ARG A 154 9.00 -0.05 7.29
N VAL A 155 9.82 -0.78 6.54
CA VAL A 155 9.45 -2.05 5.93
C VAL A 155 10.11 -3.13 6.76
N SER A 156 9.30 -3.99 7.37
CA SER A 156 9.78 -5.03 8.28
C SER A 156 9.24 -6.40 7.88
N ARG A 157 10.08 -7.43 8.01
CA ARG A 157 9.71 -8.84 7.95
C ARG A 157 9.36 -9.31 9.35
N PHE A 158 8.27 -10.07 9.46
CA PHE A 158 7.89 -10.85 10.63
C PHE A 158 7.75 -12.33 10.26
N ALA A 159 7.68 -13.18 11.25
CA ALA A 159 7.43 -14.61 11.10
C ALA A 159 6.18 -15.02 11.89
N VAL A 160 5.50 -16.07 11.41
CA VAL A 160 4.48 -16.75 12.18
C VAL A 160 5.11 -17.43 13.40
N SER A 161 4.40 -17.45 14.52
CA SER A 161 4.85 -18.12 15.75
C SER A 161 5.05 -19.62 15.50
N ARG A 162 6.11 -20.17 16.09
CA ARG A 162 6.38 -21.60 16.05
C ARG A 162 5.43 -22.41 16.92
N ASP A 163 4.89 -21.78 17.97
CA ASP A 163 4.02 -22.42 18.96
C ASP A 163 2.55 -22.33 18.57
N ASP A 164 2.17 -21.29 17.82
CA ASP A 164 0.80 -21.08 17.33
C ASP A 164 0.80 -20.55 15.89
N PRO A 165 0.53 -21.36 14.88
CA PRO A 165 0.52 -20.94 13.48
C PRO A 165 -0.62 -19.96 13.13
N GLN A 166 -1.53 -19.69 14.07
CA GLN A 166 -2.58 -18.66 13.89
C GLN A 166 -2.15 -17.29 14.44
N ARG A 167 -0.96 -17.18 15.01
CA ARG A 167 -0.38 -15.93 15.54
C ARG A 167 1.00 -15.69 14.93
N ALA A 168 1.35 -14.43 14.78
CA ALA A 168 2.71 -14.05 14.48
C ALA A 168 3.53 -13.86 15.76
N ASP A 169 4.84 -13.96 15.65
CA ASP A 169 5.79 -13.63 16.70
C ASP A 169 6.17 -12.13 16.59
N PRO A 170 5.72 -11.25 17.51
CA PRO A 170 6.03 -9.82 17.45
C PRO A 170 7.51 -9.51 17.69
N ASP A 171 8.26 -10.43 18.29
CA ASP A 171 9.71 -10.30 18.55
C ASP A 171 10.56 -10.78 17.37
N SER A 172 9.95 -11.41 16.36
CA SER A 172 10.62 -11.87 15.14
C SER A 172 10.95 -10.75 14.14
N GLU A 173 10.69 -9.49 14.49
CA GLU A 173 10.87 -8.38 13.58
C GLU A 173 12.30 -8.27 13.05
N GLN A 174 12.41 -8.21 11.72
CA GLN A 174 13.62 -7.79 11.02
C GLN A 174 13.29 -6.56 10.17
N ILE A 175 13.87 -5.43 10.51
CA ILE A 175 13.70 -4.20 9.74
C ILE A 175 14.55 -4.31 8.47
N LEU A 176 13.91 -4.23 7.31
CA LEU A 176 14.57 -4.22 6.01
C LEU A 176 14.92 -2.81 5.57
N MET A 177 13.99 -1.88 5.70
CA MET A 177 14.20 -0.50 5.29
C MET A 177 13.74 0.48 6.37
N ARG A 178 14.49 1.58 6.51
CA ARG A 178 14.08 2.78 7.23
C ARG A 178 13.99 3.92 6.23
N ILE A 179 12.81 4.44 6.04
CA ILE A 179 12.50 5.42 5.01
C ILE A 179 12.15 6.75 5.70
N PRO A 180 13.07 7.72 5.70
CA PRO A 180 12.79 9.05 6.25
C PRO A 180 11.65 9.72 5.49
N GLN A 181 10.68 10.26 6.22
CA GLN A 181 9.55 11.03 5.70
C GLN A 181 9.74 12.52 6.01
N THR A 182 9.37 13.38 5.08
CA THR A 182 9.52 14.82 5.28
C THR A 182 8.40 15.38 6.16
N TYR A 183 7.17 14.88 5.93
CA TYR A 183 5.96 15.27 6.67
C TYR A 183 5.19 14.03 7.16
N ALA A 184 4.08 14.24 7.87
CA ALA A 184 3.19 13.20 8.37
C ALA A 184 2.24 12.64 7.30
N ASN A 185 2.20 13.25 6.12
CA ASN A 185 1.32 12.87 5.02
C ASN A 185 2.10 12.38 3.81
N HIS A 186 1.40 11.82 2.84
CA HIS A 186 1.93 11.15 1.65
C HIS A 186 2.92 10.02 2.01
N ASN A 187 2.55 9.21 2.97
CA ASN A 187 3.40 8.11 3.44
C ASN A 187 3.40 6.90 2.50
N GLY A 188 2.43 6.82 1.57
CA GLY A 188 2.25 5.65 0.72
C GLY A 188 1.95 4.40 1.54
N GLY A 189 2.80 3.37 1.42
CA GLY A 189 2.82 2.21 2.28
C GLY A 189 2.14 0.96 1.73
N SER A 190 1.60 1.00 0.53
CA SER A 190 1.11 -0.20 -0.13
C SER A 190 2.27 -1.09 -0.54
N ILE A 191 2.24 -2.36 -0.13
CA ILE A 191 3.24 -3.35 -0.47
C ILE A 191 2.59 -4.60 -1.06
N LEU A 192 3.25 -5.25 -2.02
CA LEU A 192 2.83 -6.52 -2.58
C LEU A 192 4.01 -7.30 -3.15
N PHE A 193 3.88 -8.61 -3.28
CA PHE A 193 4.77 -9.42 -4.09
C PHE A 193 4.27 -9.51 -5.51
N GLY A 194 5.14 -9.18 -6.46
CA GLY A 194 4.90 -9.38 -7.87
C GLY A 194 5.03 -10.86 -8.26
N ARG A 195 4.55 -11.22 -9.45
CA ARG A 195 4.70 -12.58 -10.01
C ARG A 195 6.16 -12.98 -10.23
N ASP A 196 7.05 -12.02 -10.29
CA ASP A 196 8.50 -12.19 -10.35
C ASP A 196 9.13 -12.56 -9.01
N GLY A 197 8.34 -12.59 -7.93
CA GLY A 197 8.77 -12.96 -6.58
C GLY A 197 9.37 -11.82 -5.77
N TYR A 198 9.53 -10.63 -6.33
CA TYR A 198 10.09 -9.47 -5.64
C TYR A 198 9.03 -8.67 -4.88
N LEU A 199 9.46 -7.98 -3.82
CA LEU A 199 8.60 -7.10 -3.05
C LEU A 199 8.57 -5.70 -3.69
N TYR A 200 7.37 -5.25 -4.05
CA TYR A 200 7.10 -3.88 -4.52
C TYR A 200 6.57 -3.04 -3.37
N ILE A 201 7.04 -1.78 -3.28
CA ILE A 201 6.73 -0.86 -2.20
C ILE A 201 6.36 0.49 -2.83
N GLY A 202 5.12 0.92 -2.64
CA GLY A 202 4.64 2.22 -3.10
C GLY A 202 4.88 3.29 -2.04
N LEU A 203 5.54 4.38 -2.42
CA LEU A 203 5.86 5.51 -1.56
C LEU A 203 5.22 6.79 -2.07
N GLY A 204 4.93 7.70 -1.15
CA GLY A 204 4.61 9.08 -1.47
C GLY A 204 5.84 9.96 -1.60
N ASP A 205 5.65 11.21 -2.02
CA ASP A 205 6.69 12.24 -2.15
C ASP A 205 7.20 12.77 -0.78
N GLY A 206 6.66 12.22 0.32
CA GLY A 206 6.99 12.63 1.69
C GLY A 206 6.20 13.83 2.19
N GLY A 207 5.20 14.29 1.44
CA GLY A 207 4.18 15.22 1.91
C GLY A 207 4.44 16.69 1.59
N GLY A 208 3.52 17.51 2.08
CA GLY A 208 3.46 18.93 1.78
C GLY A 208 2.74 19.22 0.45
N HIS A 209 2.40 20.50 0.24
CA HIS A 209 1.80 20.95 -1.01
C HIS A 209 2.88 21.14 -2.08
N ASN A 210 2.58 20.72 -3.30
CA ASN A 210 3.39 21.00 -4.49
C ASN A 210 4.78 20.34 -4.48
N ASP A 211 4.97 19.24 -3.72
CA ASP A 211 6.27 18.57 -3.60
C ASP A 211 7.41 19.59 -3.35
N PRO A 212 7.44 20.24 -2.18
CA PRO A 212 8.31 21.41 -1.96
C PRO A 212 9.79 21.09 -2.08
N PHE A 213 10.18 19.82 -1.94
CA PHE A 213 11.56 19.36 -2.04
C PHE A 213 11.90 18.69 -3.39
N GLY A 214 10.89 18.52 -4.26
CA GLY A 214 11.08 17.91 -5.58
C GLY A 214 11.37 16.42 -5.52
N HIS A 215 10.86 15.72 -4.51
CA HIS A 215 11.12 14.28 -4.31
C HIS A 215 10.55 13.43 -5.45
N GLY A 216 9.40 13.80 -6.02
CA GLY A 216 8.80 13.07 -7.13
C GLY A 216 9.71 12.92 -8.35
N GLN A 217 10.61 13.89 -8.60
CA GLN A 217 11.56 13.85 -9.71
C GLN A 217 13.02 13.62 -9.26
N ASN A 218 13.24 13.15 -8.02
CA ASN A 218 14.58 13.02 -7.46
C ASN A 218 14.93 11.55 -7.17
N LEU A 219 15.67 10.91 -8.07
CA LEU A 219 16.10 9.52 -7.94
C LEU A 219 17.13 9.27 -6.83
N SER A 220 17.68 10.31 -6.18
CA SER A 220 18.61 10.14 -5.04
C SER A 220 17.88 9.85 -3.72
N THR A 221 16.56 9.94 -3.70
CA THR A 221 15.67 9.53 -2.59
C THR A 221 14.73 8.41 -3.04
N TRP A 222 14.17 7.67 -2.09
CA TRP A 222 13.13 6.67 -2.38
C TRP A 222 11.72 7.27 -2.52
N LEU A 223 11.53 8.52 -2.05
CA LEU A 223 10.23 9.18 -2.02
C LEU A 223 9.70 9.45 -3.42
N GLY A 224 8.37 9.44 -3.56
CA GLY A 224 7.69 9.66 -4.85
C GLY A 224 7.88 8.53 -5.85
N SER A 225 8.07 7.28 -5.39
CA SER A 225 8.39 6.17 -6.27
C SER A 225 7.76 4.84 -5.86
N VAL A 226 7.83 3.88 -6.77
CA VAL A 226 7.64 2.46 -6.49
C VAL A 226 9.01 1.82 -6.42
N LEU A 227 9.34 1.18 -5.31
CA LEU A 227 10.55 0.41 -5.13
C LEU A 227 10.31 -1.07 -5.45
N ARG A 228 11.40 -1.80 -5.79
CA ARG A 228 11.40 -3.24 -6.00
C ARG A 228 12.66 -3.84 -5.41
N ILE A 229 12.51 -4.78 -4.45
CA ILE A 229 13.60 -5.43 -3.75
C ILE A 229 13.44 -6.95 -3.70
N ASP A 230 14.56 -7.66 -3.62
CA ASP A 230 14.61 -9.11 -3.43
C ASP A 230 14.83 -9.40 -1.92
N VAL A 231 13.79 -9.91 -1.28
CA VAL A 231 13.80 -10.23 0.17
C VAL A 231 14.35 -11.62 0.49
N ASP A 232 14.60 -12.44 -0.52
CA ASP A 232 15.23 -13.76 -0.41
C ASP A 232 16.76 -13.68 -0.52
N GLY A 233 17.27 -12.60 -1.11
CA GLY A 233 18.69 -12.30 -1.23
C GLY A 233 19.18 -11.33 -0.15
N GLU A 234 20.50 -11.34 0.08
CA GLU A 234 21.19 -10.33 0.88
C GLU A 234 22.32 -9.75 0.05
N GLN A 235 22.58 -8.46 0.22
CA GLN A 235 23.68 -7.77 -0.42
C GLN A 235 24.52 -7.06 0.66
N GLU A 236 25.80 -6.84 0.43
CA GLU A 236 26.67 -6.21 1.40
C GLU A 236 26.11 -4.89 1.94
N GLY A 237 25.85 -4.84 3.25
CA GLY A 237 25.27 -3.69 3.93
C GLY A 237 23.74 -3.57 3.85
N LEU A 238 23.06 -4.49 3.18
CA LEU A 238 21.58 -4.49 3.03
C LEU A 238 21.01 -5.85 3.46
N PRO A 239 19.89 -5.89 4.20
CA PRO A 239 19.18 -7.12 4.57
C PRO A 239 18.24 -7.62 3.43
N TYR A 240 18.49 -7.20 2.20
CA TYR A 240 17.81 -7.58 0.96
C TYR A 240 18.80 -7.40 -0.20
N ALA A 241 18.50 -7.97 -1.37
CA ALA A 241 19.26 -7.74 -2.59
C ALA A 241 18.49 -6.80 -3.55
N ILE A 242 19.25 -6.19 -4.47
CA ILE A 242 18.68 -5.41 -5.56
C ILE A 242 18.45 -6.35 -6.75
N PRO A 243 17.22 -6.47 -7.29
CA PRO A 243 16.96 -7.23 -8.49
C PRO A 243 17.86 -6.77 -9.65
N PRO A 244 18.56 -7.68 -10.35
CA PRO A 244 19.62 -7.32 -11.30
C PRO A 244 19.11 -6.55 -12.54
N ASP A 245 17.81 -6.56 -12.77
CA ASP A 245 17.15 -5.85 -13.84
C ASP A 245 16.41 -4.57 -13.39
N ASN A 246 16.65 -4.07 -12.15
CA ASN A 246 16.11 -2.77 -11.76
C ASN A 246 16.66 -1.66 -12.67
N PRO A 247 15.81 -0.68 -13.05
CA PRO A 247 16.14 0.23 -14.14
C PRO A 247 17.25 1.24 -13.86
N PHE A 248 17.55 1.50 -12.59
CA PHE A 248 18.46 2.58 -12.19
C PHE A 248 19.72 2.09 -11.47
N ILE A 249 20.06 0.79 -11.58
CA ILE A 249 21.25 0.20 -10.93
C ILE A 249 22.53 0.91 -11.35
N ASP A 250 22.69 1.17 -12.64
CA ASP A 250 23.90 1.76 -13.22
C ASP A 250 23.82 3.30 -13.33
N ARG A 251 22.71 3.90 -12.87
CA ARG A 251 22.55 5.35 -12.95
C ARG A 251 23.22 6.02 -11.74
N PRO A 252 24.23 6.88 -11.93
CA PRO A 252 24.92 7.56 -10.85
C PRO A 252 23.97 8.37 -9.96
N ALA A 253 24.19 8.35 -8.66
CA ALA A 253 23.41 9.07 -7.64
C ALA A 253 21.92 8.68 -7.57
N SER A 254 21.51 7.59 -8.20
CA SER A 254 20.16 7.04 -8.07
C SER A 254 20.10 5.95 -7.00
N LYS A 255 18.94 5.78 -6.39
CA LYS A 255 18.63 4.63 -5.52
C LYS A 255 18.33 3.42 -6.40
N PRO A 256 19.12 2.32 -6.29
CA PRO A 256 18.96 1.15 -7.16
C PRO A 256 17.66 0.36 -6.91
N GLU A 257 16.99 0.59 -5.77
CA GLU A 257 15.69 -0.01 -5.43
C GLU A 257 14.55 0.55 -6.28
N ILE A 258 14.69 1.74 -6.87
CA ILE A 258 13.63 2.41 -7.61
C ILE A 258 13.28 1.60 -8.86
N TYR A 259 11.99 1.27 -8.99
CA TYR A 259 11.41 0.62 -10.16
C TYR A 259 10.71 1.62 -11.09
N ALA A 260 9.99 2.59 -10.50
CA ALA A 260 9.31 3.69 -11.19
C ALA A 260 9.23 4.90 -10.26
N TYR A 261 9.05 6.11 -10.79
CA TYR A 261 9.08 7.36 -10.01
C TYR A 261 8.18 8.44 -10.62
N GLY A 262 8.15 9.61 -10.01
CA GLY A 262 7.30 10.69 -10.46
C GLY A 262 5.86 10.56 -9.96
N LEU A 263 5.67 9.94 -8.80
CA LEU A 263 4.38 9.69 -8.15
C LEU A 263 4.21 10.60 -6.94
N ARG A 264 2.98 10.97 -6.63
CA ARG A 264 2.67 11.86 -5.51
C ARG A 264 2.46 11.10 -4.20
N ASN A 265 1.52 10.18 -4.17
CA ASN A 265 1.19 9.37 -3.00
C ASN A 265 0.55 8.05 -3.41
N VAL A 266 1.37 7.05 -3.63
CA VAL A 266 0.92 5.72 -4.05
C VAL A 266 0.11 5.08 -2.93
N TRP A 267 -1.21 5.27 -2.99
CA TRP A 267 -2.12 4.76 -1.97
C TRP A 267 -2.31 3.25 -2.03
N ARG A 268 -2.42 2.70 -3.27
CA ARG A 268 -2.55 1.26 -3.46
C ARG A 268 -1.79 0.79 -4.68
N LEU A 269 -1.09 -0.33 -4.50
CA LEU A 269 -0.55 -1.15 -5.57
C LEU A 269 -1.41 -2.41 -5.74
N PHE A 270 -1.58 -2.82 -6.97
CA PHE A 270 -2.26 -4.05 -7.34
C PHE A 270 -1.62 -4.66 -8.58
N GLU A 271 -1.37 -5.97 -8.56
CA GLU A 271 -0.97 -6.69 -9.75
C GLU A 271 -2.14 -7.54 -10.26
N ASP A 272 -2.51 -7.36 -11.52
CA ASP A 272 -3.49 -8.22 -12.18
C ASP A 272 -2.89 -9.63 -12.34
N ARG A 273 -3.51 -10.60 -11.69
CA ARG A 273 -3.03 -11.98 -11.68
C ARG A 273 -3.08 -12.66 -13.05
N GLN A 274 -3.89 -12.20 -14.00
CA GLN A 274 -3.97 -12.79 -15.34
C GLN A 274 -2.88 -12.22 -16.24
N THR A 275 -2.68 -10.92 -16.22
CA THR A 275 -1.77 -10.23 -17.14
C THR A 275 -0.39 -9.96 -16.55
N GLY A 276 -0.25 -9.90 -15.22
CA GLY A 276 0.96 -9.47 -14.54
C GLY A 276 1.17 -7.95 -14.60
N ILE A 277 0.15 -7.20 -15.02
CA ILE A 277 0.23 -5.74 -15.06
C ILE A 277 0.14 -5.19 -13.64
N LEU A 278 1.12 -4.38 -13.26
CA LEU A 278 1.16 -3.66 -11.99
C LEU A 278 0.43 -2.33 -12.13
N TRP A 279 -0.53 -2.09 -11.26
CA TRP A 279 -1.34 -0.89 -11.19
C TRP A 279 -1.06 -0.12 -9.92
N ALA A 280 -1.13 1.21 -9.98
CA ALA A 280 -1.10 2.08 -8.81
C ALA A 280 -2.29 3.06 -8.85
N GLY A 281 -2.96 3.22 -7.70
CA GLY A 281 -3.77 4.40 -7.43
C GLY A 281 -2.88 5.45 -6.79
N ASP A 282 -2.71 6.58 -7.46
CA ASP A 282 -1.89 7.70 -7.01
C ASP A 282 -2.78 8.89 -6.67
N VAL A 283 -2.67 9.38 -5.44
CA VAL A 283 -3.55 10.43 -4.91
C VAL A 283 -3.10 11.79 -5.45
N GLY A 284 -3.96 12.44 -6.20
CA GLY A 284 -3.74 13.79 -6.70
C GLY A 284 -3.80 14.86 -5.60
N GLN A 285 -3.42 16.09 -5.95
CA GLN A 285 -3.45 17.21 -5.01
C GLN A 285 -4.72 18.05 -5.12
N ASP A 286 -5.05 18.49 -6.33
CA ASP A 286 -6.08 19.51 -6.53
C ASP A 286 -7.26 19.01 -7.37
N LEU A 287 -7.00 18.43 -8.55
CA LEU A 287 -8.04 18.17 -9.53
C LEU A 287 -8.13 16.73 -10.01
N TRP A 288 -7.03 15.98 -10.02
CA TRP A 288 -6.95 14.69 -10.70
C TRP A 288 -6.45 13.58 -9.79
N GLU A 289 -7.27 12.57 -9.60
CA GLU A 289 -6.85 11.26 -9.09
C GLU A 289 -6.34 10.42 -10.24
N GLU A 290 -5.28 9.63 -10.02
CA GLU A 290 -4.63 8.87 -11.08
C GLU A 290 -4.71 7.36 -10.84
N ILE A 291 -4.95 6.62 -11.92
CA ILE A 291 -4.74 5.18 -11.97
C ILE A 291 -3.65 4.93 -13.01
N ASN A 292 -2.52 4.44 -12.56
CA ASN A 292 -1.33 4.27 -13.36
C ASN A 292 -1.01 2.80 -13.62
N ILE A 293 -0.64 2.45 -14.85
CA ILE A 293 0.05 1.18 -15.14
C ILE A 293 1.53 1.40 -14.86
N ILE A 294 2.05 0.75 -13.81
CA ILE A 294 3.43 0.91 -13.40
C ILE A 294 4.35 0.08 -14.29
N ARG A 295 5.28 0.77 -14.94
CA ARG A 295 6.26 0.18 -15.85
C ARG A 295 7.67 0.42 -15.34
N ARG A 296 8.55 -0.52 -15.61
CA ARG A 296 9.97 -0.44 -15.27
C ARG A 296 10.61 0.82 -15.88
N GLY A 297 11.18 1.68 -15.03
CA GLY A 297 11.82 2.95 -15.43
C GLY A 297 10.84 4.07 -15.78
N GLY A 298 9.52 3.87 -15.57
CA GLY A 298 8.50 4.87 -15.88
C GLY A 298 8.60 6.10 -14.98
N ASN A 299 8.41 7.30 -15.55
CA ASN A 299 8.25 8.57 -14.86
C ASN A 299 6.82 9.07 -15.03
N TYR A 300 6.08 9.24 -13.92
CA TYR A 300 4.67 9.64 -13.91
C TYR A 300 4.45 11.15 -13.80
N GLY A 301 5.55 11.91 -13.72
CA GLY A 301 5.57 13.36 -13.96
C GLY A 301 5.32 14.26 -12.75
N TRP A 302 4.93 13.72 -11.58
CA TRP A 302 4.78 14.53 -10.38
C TRP A 302 6.12 15.15 -9.95
N SER A 303 6.23 16.45 -9.60
CA SER A 303 5.19 17.48 -9.49
C SER A 303 5.13 18.43 -10.68
N GLY A 304 5.71 18.07 -11.83
CA GLY A 304 5.55 18.85 -13.07
C GLY A 304 4.18 18.64 -13.71
N ARG A 305 3.51 17.51 -13.39
CA ARG A 305 2.20 17.11 -13.90
C ARG A 305 1.32 16.59 -12.76
N GLU A 306 0.00 16.82 -12.90
CA GLU A 306 -1.07 16.12 -12.20
C GLU A 306 -2.00 15.56 -13.27
N GLY A 307 -2.13 14.24 -13.34
CA GLY A 307 -2.71 13.57 -14.51
C GLY A 307 -1.90 13.89 -15.78
N VAL A 308 -2.61 14.19 -16.86
CA VAL A 308 -2.00 14.61 -18.13
C VAL A 308 -1.75 16.13 -18.21
N HIS A 309 -2.05 16.86 -17.15
CA HIS A 309 -2.03 18.33 -17.12
C HIS A 309 -0.75 18.86 -16.49
N ALA A 310 -0.27 19.99 -17.00
CA ALA A 310 0.87 20.69 -16.42
C ALA A 310 0.53 21.18 -15.00
N PHE A 311 1.44 20.96 -14.07
CA PHE A 311 1.35 21.37 -12.68
C PHE A 311 2.67 22.06 -12.28
N ASN A 312 2.65 22.99 -11.35
CA ASN A 312 3.81 23.64 -10.71
C ASN A 312 4.92 24.25 -11.58
N HIS A 313 4.80 24.41 -12.85
CA HIS A 313 5.84 24.97 -13.73
C HIS A 313 7.25 24.31 -13.59
N ARG A 314 7.34 23.10 -13.04
CA ARG A 314 8.55 22.31 -13.00
C ARG A 314 8.41 21.19 -14.05
N PRO A 315 8.94 21.39 -15.26
CA PRO A 315 8.87 20.32 -16.25
C PRO A 315 9.66 19.10 -15.73
N PRO A 316 9.15 17.89 -15.94
CA PRO A 316 9.94 16.67 -15.73
C PRO A 316 11.23 16.71 -16.56
N SER A 317 12.23 15.92 -16.18
CA SER A 317 13.45 15.80 -16.97
C SER A 317 13.12 15.37 -18.42
N SER A 318 13.70 16.07 -19.39
CA SER A 318 13.44 15.83 -20.83
C SER A 318 13.91 14.44 -21.30
N ASP A 319 14.76 13.78 -20.54
CA ASP A 319 15.41 12.53 -20.94
C ASP A 319 14.68 11.29 -20.41
N ASP A 320 13.62 11.48 -19.62
CA ASP A 320 12.89 10.40 -18.97
C ASP A 320 11.58 10.09 -19.69
N LEU A 321 11.26 8.81 -19.80
CA LEU A 321 10.01 8.34 -20.39
C LEU A 321 8.83 8.74 -19.50
N LEU A 322 8.09 9.77 -19.91
CA LEU A 322 6.86 10.15 -19.25
C LEU A 322 5.75 9.16 -19.54
N MET A 323 5.05 8.76 -18.51
CA MET A 323 3.90 7.88 -18.59
C MET A 323 2.62 8.67 -18.35
N ASP A 324 1.60 8.44 -19.16
CA ASP A 324 0.27 8.99 -18.92
C ASP A 324 -0.55 8.01 -18.08
N PRO A 325 -1.42 8.53 -17.18
CA PRO A 325 -2.43 7.73 -16.49
C PRO A 325 -3.38 7.01 -17.46
N VAL A 326 -4.04 5.96 -16.99
CA VAL A 326 -4.98 5.14 -17.79
C VAL A 326 -6.40 5.64 -17.64
#